data_cc90bbbf64afa6e865f79207f55ad344
#
_entry.id   cc90bbbf64afa6e865f79207f55ad344
#
_cell.length_a   1.000
_cell.length_b   1.000
_cell.length_c   1.000
_cell.angle_alpha   90.00
_cell.angle_beta   90.00
_cell.angle_gamma   90.00
#
_symmetry.space_group_name_H-M   'P 1'
#
loop_
_entity.id
_entity.type
_entity.pdbx_description
1 polymer ?
#
loop_
_entity_poly.entity_id
_entity_poly.type
_entity_poly.pdbx_seq_one_letter_code
_entity_poly.pdbx_strand_id
1 'polypeptide(L)'
;MAVKLYIVYYSLHGHVERLAEEIKKGADSVEGVEATLWQVAETLSDVVLGKMRAPPKSDVPIITPRELSEGDGFVFGFPARYGMMPAQFKAFLDATGGLWNKQQLAGKPAGLFFCTSSQGSGQEETALTAITQLVHHGMLFVPIGYTFGAGMFEMEELKGGSPYGSGTFDGEDHSRQPTKLELEQAFHQGKYTATITKKLASTK
;
A
#
# COMPACT_ATOMS: atom_id res chain seq x y z
N MET A 1 -11.87 14.00 17.15
CA MET A 1 -11.14 12.70 17.10
C MET A 1 -10.12 12.79 15.98
N ALA A 2 -8.97 12.15 16.13
CA ALA A 2 -7.98 12.07 15.05
C ALA A 2 -8.53 11.22 13.87
N VAL A 3 -8.17 11.60 12.66
CA VAL A 3 -8.53 10.86 11.44
C VAL A 3 -7.61 9.65 11.31
N LYS A 4 -8.17 8.46 11.17
CA LYS A 4 -7.43 7.20 11.11
C LYS A 4 -7.06 6.85 9.67
N LEU A 5 -5.77 6.86 9.35
CA LEU A 5 -5.24 6.36 8.08
C LEU A 5 -4.57 5.01 8.29
N TYR A 6 -5.08 3.95 7.69
CA TYR A 6 -4.50 2.62 7.79
C TYR A 6 -3.63 2.30 6.57
N ILE A 7 -2.39 1.91 6.85
CA ILE A 7 -1.45 1.42 5.84
C ILE A 7 -1.42 -0.09 5.98
N VAL A 8 -2.11 -0.76 5.06
CA VAL A 8 -2.32 -2.21 5.08
C VAL A 8 -1.44 -2.84 4.02
N TYR A 9 -0.55 -3.74 4.40
CA TYR A 9 0.40 -4.30 3.46
C TYR A 9 0.63 -5.80 3.61
N TYR A 10 1.13 -6.40 2.53
CA TYR A 10 1.84 -7.67 2.53
C TYR A 10 3.26 -7.46 2.04
N SER A 11 4.23 -7.99 2.74
CA SER A 11 5.64 -7.94 2.33
C SER A 11 6.28 -9.32 2.51
N LEU A 12 6.86 -9.89 1.44
CA LEU A 12 7.56 -11.17 1.53
C LEU A 12 9.02 -10.99 1.93
N HIS A 13 9.72 -10.03 1.29
CA HIS A 13 11.16 -9.78 1.46
C HIS A 13 11.48 -8.42 2.10
N GLY A 14 10.48 -7.74 2.70
CA GLY A 14 10.68 -6.48 3.44
C GLY A 14 10.53 -5.19 2.61
N HIS A 15 10.59 -5.24 1.27
CA HIS A 15 10.59 -4.03 0.41
C HIS A 15 9.30 -3.21 0.53
N VAL A 16 8.14 -3.87 0.50
CA VAL A 16 6.84 -3.20 0.68
C VAL A 16 6.71 -2.63 2.09
N GLU A 17 7.21 -3.34 3.10
CA GLU A 17 7.24 -2.87 4.48
C GLU A 17 8.07 -1.58 4.63
N ARG A 18 9.24 -1.51 3.98
CA ARG A 18 10.06 -0.29 3.98
C ARG A 18 9.33 0.92 3.40
N LEU A 19 8.58 0.72 2.30
CA LEU A 19 7.73 1.78 1.76
C LEU A 19 6.59 2.13 2.73
N ALA A 20 5.95 1.13 3.35
CA ALA A 20 4.87 1.34 4.32
C ALA A 20 5.31 2.19 5.52
N GLU A 21 6.53 1.97 6.04
CA GLU A 21 7.12 2.77 7.10
C GLU A 21 7.28 4.25 6.69
N GLU A 22 7.75 4.51 5.48
CA GLU A 22 7.90 5.89 4.98
C GLU A 22 6.54 6.55 4.70
N ILE A 23 5.58 5.80 4.15
CA ILE A 23 4.20 6.26 3.99
C ILE A 23 3.62 6.67 5.35
N LYS A 24 3.85 5.85 6.39
CA LYS A 24 3.41 6.18 7.75
C LYS A 24 4.03 7.48 8.26
N LYS A 25 5.33 7.67 8.11
CA LYS A 25 6.02 8.93 8.51
C LYS A 25 5.43 10.14 7.79
N GLY A 26 5.16 10.01 6.48
CA GLY A 26 4.51 11.04 5.69
C GLY A 26 3.11 11.38 6.19
N ALA A 27 2.31 10.36 6.50
CA ALA A 27 0.96 10.53 7.01
C ALA A 27 0.95 11.17 8.41
N ASP A 28 1.80 10.72 9.32
CA ASP A 28 1.93 11.27 10.68
C ASP A 28 2.42 12.73 10.69
N SER A 29 3.03 13.20 9.59
CA SER A 29 3.40 14.63 9.45
C SER A 29 2.19 15.56 9.26
N VAL A 30 0.99 15.01 9.04
CA VAL A 30 -0.26 15.78 8.88
C VAL A 30 -0.98 15.88 10.23
N GLU A 31 -1.02 17.06 10.79
CA GLU A 31 -1.68 17.32 12.06
C GLU A 31 -3.13 16.80 12.08
N GLY A 32 -3.50 16.09 13.15
CA GLY A 32 -4.84 15.52 13.33
C GLY A 32 -5.11 14.24 12.56
N VAL A 33 -4.07 13.63 11.95
CA VAL A 33 -4.11 12.29 11.38
C VAL A 33 -3.30 11.34 12.25
N GLU A 34 -3.79 10.13 12.44
CA GLU A 34 -3.11 9.02 13.11
C GLU A 34 -2.95 7.88 12.11
N ALA A 35 -1.70 7.57 11.73
CA ALA A 35 -1.40 6.51 10.79
C ALA A 35 -1.01 5.22 11.51
N THR A 36 -1.62 4.10 11.13
CA THR A 36 -1.35 2.78 11.70
C THR A 36 -0.93 1.80 10.62
N LEU A 37 0.17 1.08 10.88
CA LEU A 37 0.63 -0.04 10.05
C LEU A 37 -0.14 -1.30 10.40
N TRP A 38 -0.52 -2.06 9.38
CA TRP A 38 -1.16 -3.35 9.47
C TRP A 38 -0.60 -4.31 8.43
N GLN A 39 -0.38 -5.57 8.82
CA GLN A 39 -0.08 -6.64 7.87
C GLN A 39 -1.33 -7.45 7.55
N VAL A 40 -1.40 -8.03 6.34
CA VAL A 40 -2.34 -9.13 6.07
C VAL A 40 -1.73 -10.47 6.49
N ALA A 41 -2.57 -11.43 6.82
CA ALA A 41 -2.12 -12.76 7.24
C ALA A 41 -1.33 -13.48 6.14
N GLU A 42 -0.33 -14.25 6.55
CA GLU A 42 0.40 -15.15 5.66
C GLU A 42 -0.45 -16.38 5.30
N THR A 43 -0.33 -16.84 4.07
CA THR A 43 -1.03 -18.06 3.57
C THR A 43 -0.06 -19.18 3.20
N LEU A 44 1.24 -18.88 3.12
CA LEU A 44 2.28 -19.88 2.85
C LEU A 44 2.71 -20.57 4.14
N SER A 45 3.07 -21.85 4.04
CA SER A 45 3.65 -22.55 5.18
C SER A 45 5.10 -22.14 5.44
N ASP A 46 5.58 -22.32 6.67
CA ASP A 46 6.96 -22.02 7.05
C ASP A 46 7.99 -22.75 6.18
N VAL A 47 7.66 -23.97 5.74
CA VAL A 47 8.50 -24.76 4.80
C VAL A 47 8.67 -24.04 3.46
N VAL A 48 7.59 -23.44 2.95
CA VAL A 48 7.62 -22.69 1.68
C VAL A 48 8.36 -21.37 1.88
N LEU A 49 8.07 -20.65 2.94
CA LEU A 49 8.76 -19.39 3.29
C LEU A 49 10.26 -19.60 3.45
N GLY A 50 10.68 -20.70 4.11
CA GLY A 50 12.09 -21.07 4.24
C GLY A 50 12.76 -21.35 2.89
N LYS A 51 12.09 -22.05 1.97
CA LYS A 51 12.61 -22.27 0.61
C LYS A 51 12.74 -20.98 -0.19
N MET A 52 11.84 -20.02 0.03
CA MET A 52 11.87 -18.70 -0.58
C MET A 52 12.86 -17.73 0.12
N ARG A 53 13.53 -18.17 1.18
CA ARG A 53 14.41 -17.34 2.00
C ARG A 53 13.72 -16.07 2.51
N ALA A 54 12.44 -16.16 2.80
CA ALA A 54 11.69 -15.05 3.37
C ALA A 54 12.23 -14.72 4.78
N PRO A 55 12.51 -13.45 5.10
CA PRO A 55 12.88 -13.07 6.46
C PRO A 55 11.69 -13.29 7.41
N PRO A 56 11.94 -13.38 8.72
CA PRO A 56 10.87 -13.36 9.71
C PRO A 56 9.97 -12.14 9.53
N LYS A 57 8.68 -12.31 9.76
CA LYS A 57 7.73 -11.18 9.76
C LYS A 57 8.01 -10.25 10.94
N SER A 58 7.75 -8.96 10.74
CA SER A 58 7.81 -7.97 11.83
C SER A 58 6.63 -8.14 12.81
N ASP A 59 6.72 -7.47 13.96
CA ASP A 59 5.67 -7.49 14.99
C ASP A 59 4.46 -6.58 14.68
N VAL A 60 4.37 -6.04 13.47
CA VAL A 60 3.21 -5.26 13.04
C VAL A 60 1.95 -6.14 13.10
N PRO A 61 0.85 -5.67 13.74
CA PRO A 61 -0.34 -6.49 13.92
C PRO A 61 -1.00 -6.88 12.61
N ILE A 62 -1.63 -8.06 12.61
CA ILE A 62 -2.40 -8.57 11.46
C ILE A 62 -3.79 -7.97 11.50
N ILE A 63 -4.21 -7.37 10.37
CA ILE A 63 -5.53 -6.76 10.24
C ILE A 63 -6.61 -7.80 9.99
N THR A 64 -7.79 -7.57 10.55
CA THR A 64 -9.01 -8.29 10.20
C THR A 64 -10.01 -7.35 9.52
N PRO A 65 -11.07 -7.87 8.87
CA PRO A 65 -12.13 -7.03 8.31
C PRO A 65 -12.79 -6.10 9.34
N ARG A 66 -12.82 -6.49 10.62
CA ARG A 66 -13.35 -5.64 11.69
C ARG A 66 -12.52 -4.38 11.86
N GLU A 67 -11.20 -4.50 12.04
CA GLU A 67 -10.31 -3.35 12.17
C GLU A 67 -10.35 -2.50 10.90
N LEU A 68 -10.40 -3.12 9.70
CA LEU A 68 -10.47 -2.38 8.44
C LEU A 68 -11.66 -1.41 8.41
N SER A 69 -12.80 -1.79 8.97
CA SER A 69 -13.99 -0.94 8.99
C SER A 69 -13.82 0.36 9.79
N GLU A 70 -12.86 0.40 10.72
CA GLU A 70 -12.62 1.54 11.62
C GLU A 70 -11.75 2.65 11.00
N GLY A 71 -11.04 2.37 9.91
CA GLY A 71 -10.22 3.37 9.20
C GLY A 71 -11.07 4.40 8.46
N ASP A 72 -10.62 5.64 8.41
CA ASP A 72 -11.22 6.72 7.61
C ASP A 72 -10.64 6.78 6.20
N GLY A 73 -9.41 6.31 6.01
CA GLY A 73 -8.72 6.19 4.73
C GLY A 73 -7.67 5.09 4.77
N PHE A 74 -7.17 4.72 3.60
CA PHE A 74 -6.29 3.57 3.44
C PHE A 74 -5.16 3.83 2.46
N VAL A 75 -4.03 3.12 2.67
CA VAL A 75 -3.00 2.91 1.65
C VAL A 75 -2.68 1.42 1.62
N PHE A 76 -2.99 0.75 0.51
CA PHE A 76 -2.80 -0.69 0.36
C PHE A 76 -1.50 -0.98 -0.40
N GLY A 77 -0.66 -1.88 0.16
CA GLY A 77 0.64 -2.19 -0.41
C GLY A 77 0.93 -3.67 -0.54
N PHE A 78 1.49 -4.07 -1.69
CA PHE A 78 1.81 -5.47 -1.95
C PHE A 78 2.84 -5.62 -3.08
N PRO A 79 3.62 -6.72 -3.08
CA PRO A 79 4.41 -7.08 -4.23
C PRO A 79 3.52 -7.58 -5.37
N ALA A 80 3.86 -7.25 -6.60
CA ALA A 80 3.17 -7.76 -7.78
C ALA A 80 3.36 -9.28 -7.93
N ARG A 81 2.31 -9.94 -8.37
CA ARG A 81 2.32 -11.33 -8.81
C ARG A 81 1.53 -11.41 -10.13
N TYR A 82 2.25 -11.58 -11.24
CA TYR A 82 1.63 -11.66 -12.59
C TYR A 82 0.70 -10.46 -12.89
N GLY A 83 1.15 -9.22 -12.58
CA GLY A 83 0.36 -8.01 -12.78
C GLY A 83 -0.80 -7.83 -11.81
N MET A 84 -0.84 -8.57 -10.69
CA MET A 84 -1.90 -8.54 -9.69
C MET A 84 -1.34 -8.54 -8.27
N MET A 85 -2.21 -8.31 -7.28
CA MET A 85 -1.87 -8.53 -5.87
C MET A 85 -1.59 -10.01 -5.58
N PRO A 86 -0.76 -10.34 -4.58
CA PRO A 86 -0.52 -11.73 -4.16
C PRO A 86 -1.74 -12.34 -3.49
N ALA A 87 -1.77 -13.69 -3.47
CA ALA A 87 -2.87 -14.47 -2.90
C ALA A 87 -3.19 -14.08 -1.44
N GLN A 88 -2.19 -13.72 -0.64
CA GLN A 88 -2.34 -13.28 0.74
C GLN A 88 -3.23 -12.03 0.84
N PHE A 89 -2.94 -11.04 0.01
CA PHE A 89 -3.70 -9.79 0.00
C PHE A 89 -5.11 -10.02 -0.54
N LYS A 90 -5.24 -10.84 -1.59
CA LYS A 90 -6.55 -11.20 -2.16
C LYS A 90 -7.40 -12.00 -1.17
N ALA A 91 -6.82 -12.94 -0.42
CA ALA A 91 -7.52 -13.70 0.61
C ALA A 91 -8.08 -12.78 1.72
N PHE A 92 -7.30 -11.76 2.14
CA PHE A 92 -7.78 -10.74 3.06
C PHE A 92 -8.98 -9.96 2.48
N LEU A 93 -8.88 -9.51 1.24
CA LEU A 93 -9.96 -8.76 0.59
C LEU A 93 -11.21 -9.63 0.36
N ASP A 94 -11.05 -10.93 0.04
CA ASP A 94 -12.18 -11.86 -0.07
C ASP A 94 -12.93 -12.02 1.26
N ALA A 95 -12.22 -11.89 2.39
CA ALA A 95 -12.85 -11.91 3.71
C ALA A 95 -13.68 -10.65 4.03
N THR A 96 -13.59 -9.59 3.22
CA THR A 96 -14.32 -8.32 3.44
C THR A 96 -15.77 -8.32 2.91
N GLY A 97 -16.31 -9.46 2.49
CA GLY A 97 -17.66 -9.55 1.94
C GLY A 97 -18.76 -8.99 2.86
N GLY A 98 -18.60 -9.12 4.19
CA GLY A 98 -19.49 -8.52 5.16
C GLY A 98 -19.48 -6.99 5.17
N LEU A 99 -18.30 -6.38 4.94
CA LEU A 99 -18.15 -4.92 4.82
C LEU A 99 -18.76 -4.42 3.51
N TRP A 100 -18.54 -5.17 2.41
CA TRP A 100 -19.13 -4.88 1.11
C TRP A 100 -20.65 -4.89 1.18
N ASN A 101 -21.26 -5.91 1.77
CA ASN A 101 -22.71 -6.01 1.90
C ASN A 101 -23.34 -4.83 2.69
N LYS A 102 -22.62 -4.32 3.68
CA LYS A 102 -23.04 -3.18 4.51
C LYS A 102 -22.54 -1.83 3.99
N GLN A 103 -21.81 -1.81 2.87
CA GLN A 103 -21.22 -0.61 2.26
C GLN A 103 -20.33 0.21 3.23
N GLN A 104 -19.64 -0.47 4.17
CA GLN A 104 -18.91 0.20 5.26
C GLN A 104 -17.63 0.93 4.79
N LEU A 105 -17.11 0.62 3.60
CA LEU A 105 -15.95 1.27 3.01
C LEU A 105 -16.32 2.30 1.94
N ALA A 106 -17.60 2.44 1.61
CA ALA A 106 -18.06 3.36 0.56
C ALA A 106 -17.69 4.82 0.90
N GLY A 107 -17.14 5.53 -0.09
CA GLY A 107 -16.70 6.92 0.03
C GLY A 107 -15.39 7.12 0.79
N LYS A 108 -14.74 6.05 1.30
CA LYS A 108 -13.44 6.16 1.97
C LYS A 108 -12.31 6.22 0.92
N PRO A 109 -11.32 7.13 1.07
CA PRO A 109 -10.19 7.22 0.16
C PRO A 109 -9.21 6.06 0.35
N ALA A 110 -8.60 5.60 -0.75
CA ALA A 110 -7.60 4.54 -0.75
C ALA A 110 -6.51 4.78 -1.80
N GLY A 111 -5.26 4.81 -1.39
CA GLY A 111 -4.08 4.79 -2.24
C GLY A 111 -3.53 3.37 -2.41
N LEU A 112 -2.60 3.19 -3.36
CA LEU A 112 -1.93 1.92 -3.65
C LEU A 112 -0.41 2.13 -3.72
N PHE A 113 0.39 1.12 -3.33
CA PHE A 113 1.84 1.12 -3.49
C PHE A 113 2.38 -0.29 -3.73
N PHE A 114 3.55 -0.42 -4.37
CA PHE A 114 3.95 -1.68 -4.99
C PHE A 114 5.43 -2.00 -4.85
N CYS A 115 5.75 -3.29 -5.03
CA CYS A 115 7.09 -3.76 -5.33
C CYS A 115 7.04 -4.74 -6.51
N THR A 116 7.98 -4.63 -7.44
CA THR A 116 8.21 -5.61 -8.53
C THR A 116 9.67 -5.97 -8.61
N SER A 117 10.02 -7.02 -9.34
CA SER A 117 11.42 -7.43 -9.48
C SER A 117 12.22 -6.49 -10.38
N SER A 118 11.60 -5.92 -11.41
CA SER A 118 12.25 -5.07 -12.40
C SER A 118 11.33 -4.00 -12.96
N GLN A 119 11.90 -3.10 -13.76
CA GLN A 119 11.21 -1.94 -14.33
C GLN A 119 10.03 -2.31 -15.24
N GLY A 120 10.12 -3.36 -16.02
CA GLY A 120 9.05 -3.82 -16.92
C GLY A 120 8.07 -4.81 -16.30
N SER A 121 8.07 -4.99 -14.96
CA SER A 121 7.33 -6.08 -14.30
C SER A 121 5.93 -5.70 -13.83
N GLY A 122 5.30 -4.70 -14.42
CA GLY A 122 3.86 -4.48 -14.29
C GLY A 122 3.40 -3.75 -13.01
N GLN A 123 4.10 -2.69 -12.56
CA GLN A 123 3.62 -1.90 -11.42
C GLN A 123 2.26 -1.23 -11.71
N GLU A 124 2.08 -0.63 -12.88
CA GLU A 124 0.82 -0.01 -13.27
C GLU A 124 -0.29 -1.03 -13.52
N GLU A 125 0.02 -2.17 -14.13
CA GLU A 125 -0.93 -3.28 -14.29
C GLU A 125 -1.44 -3.78 -12.94
N THR A 126 -0.53 -3.89 -11.97
CA THR A 126 -0.87 -4.27 -10.59
C THR A 126 -1.81 -3.24 -9.94
N ALA A 127 -1.60 -1.95 -10.19
CA ALA A 127 -2.52 -0.91 -9.76
C ALA A 127 -3.90 -1.05 -10.40
N LEU A 128 -3.94 -1.17 -11.72
CA LEU A 128 -5.19 -1.25 -12.49
C LEU A 128 -6.04 -2.46 -12.08
N THR A 129 -5.42 -3.61 -11.85
CA THR A 129 -6.12 -4.80 -11.37
C THR A 129 -6.61 -4.66 -9.92
N ALA A 130 -5.89 -3.93 -9.06
CA ALA A 130 -6.27 -3.68 -7.67
C ALA A 130 -7.39 -2.64 -7.55
N ILE A 131 -7.43 -1.64 -8.42
CA ILE A 131 -8.49 -0.61 -8.42
C ILE A 131 -9.88 -1.23 -8.54
N THR A 132 -10.03 -2.34 -9.25
CA THR A 132 -11.33 -3.03 -9.39
C THR A 132 -11.93 -3.39 -8.04
N GLN A 133 -11.11 -3.83 -7.08
CA GLN A 133 -11.54 -4.15 -5.72
C GLN A 133 -12.03 -2.90 -4.97
N LEU A 134 -11.34 -1.77 -5.12
CA LEU A 134 -11.74 -0.49 -4.54
C LEU A 134 -13.10 -0.04 -5.08
N VAL A 135 -13.30 -0.14 -6.40
CA VAL A 135 -14.56 0.20 -7.08
C VAL A 135 -15.72 -0.62 -6.54
N HIS A 136 -15.54 -1.95 -6.36
CA HIS A 136 -16.59 -2.81 -5.82
C HIS A 136 -16.95 -2.49 -4.36
N HIS A 137 -16.03 -1.94 -3.58
CA HIS A 137 -16.30 -1.42 -2.24
C HIS A 137 -16.85 0.01 -2.23
N GLY A 138 -16.96 0.69 -3.38
CA GLY A 138 -17.36 2.09 -3.47
C GLY A 138 -16.32 3.06 -2.91
N MET A 139 -15.05 2.64 -2.81
CA MET A 139 -13.96 3.46 -2.31
C MET A 139 -13.49 4.47 -3.37
N LEU A 140 -12.88 5.56 -2.91
CA LEU A 140 -12.30 6.59 -3.77
C LEU A 140 -10.83 6.31 -3.99
N PHE A 141 -10.42 5.92 -5.19
CA PHE A 141 -9.01 5.77 -5.49
C PHE A 141 -8.30 7.14 -5.45
N VAL A 142 -7.20 7.21 -4.69
CA VAL A 142 -6.37 8.40 -4.54
C VAL A 142 -5.00 8.14 -5.19
N PRO A 143 -4.85 8.46 -6.48
CA PRO A 143 -3.55 8.40 -7.14
C PRO A 143 -2.65 9.52 -6.63
N ILE A 144 -1.33 9.33 -6.69
CA ILE A 144 -0.39 10.43 -6.42
C ILE A 144 -0.27 11.38 -7.62
N GLY A 145 -0.61 10.91 -8.83
CA GLY A 145 -0.43 11.68 -10.04
C GLY A 145 1.02 12.16 -10.18
N TYR A 146 1.19 13.41 -10.50
CA TYR A 146 2.50 14.08 -10.58
C TYR A 146 2.74 15.04 -9.41
N THR A 147 2.03 14.89 -8.31
CA THR A 147 2.10 15.80 -7.14
C THR A 147 3.44 15.73 -6.40
N PHE A 148 4.23 14.67 -6.60
CA PHE A 148 5.59 14.57 -6.09
C PHE A 148 6.58 15.52 -6.80
N GLY A 149 6.18 16.11 -7.94
CA GLY A 149 6.96 17.11 -8.66
C GLY A 149 8.09 16.53 -9.48
N ALA A 150 9.28 17.16 -9.44
CA ALA A 150 10.41 16.82 -10.30
C ALA A 150 10.86 15.35 -10.19
N GLY A 151 10.74 14.75 -9.02
CA GLY A 151 11.08 13.34 -8.80
C GLY A 151 10.26 12.35 -9.65
N MET A 152 9.08 12.76 -10.17
CA MET A 152 8.31 11.92 -11.10
C MET A 152 8.98 11.81 -12.49
N PHE A 153 9.80 12.77 -12.86
CA PHE A 153 10.46 12.87 -14.16
C PHE A 153 11.92 12.44 -14.13
N GLU A 154 12.39 11.87 -13.00
CA GLU A 154 13.76 11.38 -12.87
C GLU A 154 14.02 10.24 -13.87
N MET A 155 15.09 10.35 -14.66
CA MET A 155 15.47 9.39 -15.70
C MET A 155 16.90 8.87 -15.55
N GLU A 156 17.71 9.46 -14.66
CA GLU A 156 19.10 9.07 -14.45
C GLU A 156 19.23 7.90 -13.48
N GLU A 157 18.28 7.75 -12.55
CA GLU A 157 18.25 6.67 -11.59
C GLU A 157 17.10 5.70 -11.86
N LEU A 158 17.39 4.40 -11.70
CA LEU A 158 16.34 3.38 -11.72
C LEU A 158 15.44 3.56 -10.48
N LYS A 159 14.18 3.89 -10.72
CA LYS A 159 13.17 4.05 -9.66
C LYS A 159 11.88 3.34 -9.99
N GLY A 160 11.21 2.83 -8.97
CA GLY A 160 9.83 2.38 -9.04
C GLY A 160 8.84 3.53 -8.84
N GLY A 161 7.57 3.15 -8.79
CA GLY A 161 6.46 4.10 -8.66
C GLY A 161 6.00 4.66 -10.00
N SER A 162 4.79 5.17 -9.97
CA SER A 162 4.11 5.75 -11.13
C SER A 162 3.03 6.73 -10.64
N PRO A 163 2.28 7.40 -11.52
CA PRO A 163 1.13 8.21 -11.10
C PRO A 163 0.09 7.48 -10.25
N TYR A 164 0.03 6.15 -10.32
CA TYR A 164 -0.90 5.34 -9.54
C TYR A 164 -0.49 5.17 -8.07
N GLY A 165 0.80 5.26 -7.76
CA GLY A 165 1.30 5.13 -6.40
C GLY A 165 2.81 4.97 -6.32
N SER A 166 3.38 5.05 -5.13
CA SER A 166 4.81 4.81 -4.90
C SER A 166 5.16 3.34 -5.12
N GLY A 167 6.40 3.09 -5.49
CA GLY A 167 6.86 1.74 -5.76
C GLY A 167 8.37 1.62 -5.64
N THR A 168 8.83 0.37 -5.60
CA THR A 168 10.24 0.02 -5.63
C THR A 168 10.48 -1.25 -6.46
N PHE A 169 11.73 -1.54 -6.75
CA PHE A 169 12.16 -2.82 -7.33
C PHE A 169 13.01 -3.58 -6.31
N ASP A 170 12.82 -4.88 -6.20
CA ASP A 170 13.61 -5.73 -5.30
C ASP A 170 14.79 -6.43 -5.99
N GLY A 171 14.84 -6.41 -7.34
CA GLY A 171 15.83 -7.13 -8.13
C GLY A 171 15.52 -8.62 -8.26
N GLU A 172 16.32 -9.32 -9.07
CA GLU A 172 16.14 -10.75 -9.34
C GLU A 172 16.35 -11.62 -8.08
N ASP A 173 17.32 -11.22 -7.25
CA ASP A 173 17.71 -11.93 -6.02
C ASP A 173 17.12 -11.31 -4.74
N HIS A 174 16.24 -10.32 -4.87
CA HIS A 174 15.61 -9.56 -3.79
C HIS A 174 16.59 -8.75 -2.91
N SER A 175 17.80 -8.49 -3.39
CA SER A 175 18.83 -7.76 -2.60
C SER A 175 18.77 -6.25 -2.75
N ARG A 176 18.17 -5.72 -3.84
CA ARG A 176 18.07 -4.29 -4.07
C ARG A 176 17.17 -3.64 -3.02
N GLN A 177 17.69 -2.64 -2.35
CA GLN A 177 16.90 -1.88 -1.37
C GLN A 177 16.22 -0.67 -2.04
N PRO A 178 15.08 -0.20 -1.50
CA PRO A 178 14.46 1.03 -1.97
C PRO A 178 15.43 2.20 -1.94
N THR A 179 15.49 2.96 -3.04
CA THR A 179 16.35 4.15 -3.12
C THR A 179 15.79 5.31 -2.28
N LYS A 180 16.64 6.30 -2.04
CA LYS A 180 16.21 7.52 -1.33
C LYS A 180 15.03 8.19 -2.04
N LEU A 181 15.05 8.26 -3.36
CA LEU A 181 13.98 8.87 -4.16
C LEU A 181 12.66 8.08 -4.04
N GLU A 182 12.71 6.74 -4.06
CA GLU A 182 11.54 5.87 -3.85
C GLU A 182 10.94 6.05 -2.45
N LEU A 183 11.79 6.18 -1.42
CA LEU A 183 11.36 6.44 -0.04
C LEU A 183 10.76 7.85 0.12
N GLU A 184 11.34 8.87 -0.51
CA GLU A 184 10.79 10.23 -0.53
C GLU A 184 9.42 10.27 -1.23
N GLN A 185 9.24 9.52 -2.32
CA GLN A 185 7.95 9.38 -3.00
C GLN A 185 6.92 8.67 -2.10
N ALA A 186 7.33 7.63 -1.37
CA ALA A 186 6.49 6.94 -0.40
C ALA A 186 6.05 7.87 0.74
N PHE A 187 6.98 8.65 1.31
CA PHE A 187 6.66 9.68 2.30
C PHE A 187 5.65 10.69 1.74
N HIS A 188 5.88 11.19 0.52
CA HIS A 188 4.97 12.10 -0.15
C HIS A 188 3.57 11.49 -0.29
N GLN A 189 3.47 10.24 -0.73
CA GLN A 189 2.18 9.54 -0.86
C GLN A 189 1.44 9.48 0.47
N GLY A 190 2.14 9.15 1.56
CA GLY A 190 1.56 9.13 2.90
C GLY A 190 0.97 10.48 3.29
N LYS A 191 1.75 11.55 3.16
CA LYS A 191 1.32 12.92 3.45
C LYS A 191 0.14 13.36 2.57
N TYR A 192 0.20 13.06 1.27
CA TYR A 192 -0.84 13.42 0.32
C TYR A 192 -2.16 12.70 0.62
N THR A 193 -2.12 11.37 0.80
CA THR A 193 -3.31 10.57 1.11
C THR A 193 -3.92 10.97 2.46
N ALA A 194 -3.10 11.22 3.48
CA ALA A 194 -3.54 11.72 4.78
C ALA A 194 -4.27 13.06 4.66
N THR A 195 -3.73 13.98 3.86
CA THR A 195 -4.35 15.29 3.61
C THR A 195 -5.71 15.16 2.94
N ILE A 196 -5.85 14.28 1.95
CA ILE A 196 -7.13 14.00 1.28
C ILE A 196 -8.12 13.35 2.25
N THR A 197 -7.66 12.35 3.02
CA THR A 197 -8.50 11.67 4.02
C THR A 197 -9.04 12.66 5.05
N LYS A 198 -8.20 13.55 5.56
CA LYS A 198 -8.61 14.59 6.52
C LYS A 198 -9.66 15.55 5.94
N LYS A 199 -9.49 15.97 4.70
CA LYS A 199 -10.48 16.83 4.00
C LYS A 199 -11.84 16.15 3.88
N LEU A 200 -11.87 14.88 3.51
CA LEU A 200 -13.13 14.10 3.35
C LEU A 200 -13.78 13.79 4.72
N ALA A 201 -13.00 13.52 5.75
CA ALA A 201 -13.52 13.27 7.11
C ALA A 201 -14.12 14.53 7.75
N SER A 202 -13.60 15.73 7.44
CA SER A 202 -14.10 16.99 7.98
C SER A 202 -15.46 17.45 7.39
N THR A 203 -15.95 16.76 6.36
CA THR A 203 -17.24 17.04 5.71
C THR A 203 -18.38 16.15 6.20
N LYS A 204 -18.11 15.24 7.15
CA LYS A 204 -19.10 14.44 7.88
C LYS A 204 -19.50 15.12 9.17
#